data_b511672967fb48943f0c2df29d22c2d1
#
_entry.id   b511672967fb48943f0c2df29d22c2d1
#
_cell.length_a   1.000
_cell.length_b   1.000
_cell.length_c   1.000
_cell.angle_alpha   90.00
_cell.angle_beta   90.00
_cell.angle_gamma   90.00
#
_symmetry.space_group_name_H-M   'P 1'
#
loop_
_entity.id
_entity.type
_entity.pdbx_description
1 polymer ?
#
loop_
_entity_poly.entity_id
_entity_poly.type
_entity_poly.pdbx_seq_one_letter_code
_entity_poly.pdbx_strand_id
1 'polypeptide(L)'
;MSHIQEEIKRIQAELPESVRLVAVSKFHPVEALQEAYDAGQRIFGESKVQEMTQKYEVLPKDIEWHFIGHLQTNKIKYMAPYVALIHGVDSYKLLGEINKQAVKEFLSVTEIQQKTLIRSLIFLFYQ
;
A
#
# COMPACT_ATOMS: atom_id res chain seq x y z
N MET A 1 -20.80 9.35 10.86
CA MET A 1 -19.46 8.95 10.39
C MET A 1 -18.95 7.80 11.27
N SER A 2 -18.36 6.78 10.67
CA SER A 2 -17.85 5.65 11.46
C SER A 2 -16.61 6.04 12.26
N HIS A 3 -16.24 5.19 13.24
CA HIS A 3 -15.03 5.40 14.02
C HIS A 3 -13.78 5.46 13.12
N ILE A 4 -13.70 4.58 12.13
CA ILE A 4 -12.59 4.58 11.17
C ILE A 4 -12.51 5.92 10.45
N GLN A 5 -13.64 6.42 9.96
CA GLN A 5 -13.69 7.69 9.23
C GLN A 5 -13.30 8.87 10.10
N GLU A 6 -13.76 8.90 11.35
CA GLU A 6 -13.41 9.97 12.28
C GLU A 6 -11.90 9.98 12.56
N GLU A 7 -11.30 8.82 12.80
CA GLU A 7 -9.88 8.72 13.08
C GLU A 7 -9.02 9.11 11.86
N ILE A 8 -9.41 8.67 10.66
CA ILE A 8 -8.70 9.05 9.43
C ILE A 8 -8.70 10.56 9.26
N LYS A 9 -9.85 11.19 9.39
CA LYS A 9 -9.96 12.64 9.23
C LYS A 9 -9.18 13.41 10.29
N ARG A 10 -9.23 12.94 11.54
CA ARG A 10 -8.48 13.56 12.62
C ARG A 10 -6.98 13.53 12.35
N ILE A 11 -6.46 12.37 11.98
CA ILE A 11 -5.02 12.21 11.75
C ILE A 11 -4.58 13.01 10.53
N GLN A 12 -5.33 12.94 9.43
CA GLN A 12 -4.97 13.67 8.21
C GLN A 12 -4.93 15.18 8.44
N ALA A 13 -5.81 15.69 9.30
CA ALA A 13 -5.85 17.12 9.61
C ALA A 13 -4.63 17.59 10.42
N GLU A 14 -4.00 16.68 11.16
CA GLU A 14 -2.85 17.01 12.01
C GLU A 14 -1.51 16.82 11.30
N LEU A 15 -1.49 16.14 10.13
CA LEU A 15 -0.25 15.84 9.45
C LEU A 15 0.27 17.00 8.62
N PRO A 16 1.61 17.23 8.62
CA PRO A 16 2.24 18.16 7.67
C PRO A 16 2.04 17.69 6.24
N GLU A 17 2.07 18.61 5.28
CA GLU A 17 1.94 18.26 3.86
C GLU A 17 3.01 17.30 3.36
N SER A 18 4.19 17.32 3.98
CA SER A 18 5.30 16.44 3.59
C SER A 18 5.16 15.01 4.08
N VAL A 19 4.11 14.70 4.85
CA VAL A 19 3.89 13.38 5.44
C VAL A 19 2.58 12.81 4.91
N ARG A 20 2.65 11.56 4.42
CA ARG A 20 1.47 10.86 3.91
C ARG A 20 1.10 9.74 4.87
N LEU A 21 -0.19 9.58 5.09
CA LEU A 21 -0.72 8.51 5.95
C LEU A 21 -0.87 7.22 5.16
N VAL A 22 -0.25 6.15 5.66
CA VAL A 22 -0.50 4.80 5.14
C VAL A 22 -1.40 4.09 6.15
N ALA A 23 -2.60 3.75 5.73
CA ALA A 23 -3.53 3.02 6.59
C ALA A 23 -3.21 1.53 6.49
N VAL A 24 -2.74 0.94 7.59
CA VAL A 24 -2.43 -0.48 7.62
C VAL A 24 -3.73 -1.25 7.75
N SER A 25 -4.07 -1.97 6.70
CA SER A 25 -5.38 -2.60 6.53
C SER A 25 -5.34 -4.12 6.53
N LYS A 26 -4.18 -4.71 6.80
CA LYS A 26 -4.04 -6.18 6.84
C LYS A 26 -5.03 -6.79 7.84
N PHE A 27 -5.64 -7.90 7.44
CA PHE A 27 -6.64 -8.64 8.23
C PHE A 27 -7.97 -7.91 8.44
N HIS A 28 -8.11 -6.70 7.93
CA HIS A 28 -9.39 -5.99 7.98
C HIS A 28 -10.23 -6.28 6.75
N PRO A 29 -11.55 -6.32 6.88
CA PRO A 29 -12.42 -6.62 5.74
C PRO A 29 -12.49 -5.45 4.75
N VAL A 30 -12.89 -5.77 3.52
CA VAL A 30 -13.05 -4.78 2.45
C VAL A 30 -13.91 -3.60 2.88
N GLU A 31 -14.95 -3.87 3.66
CA GLU A 31 -15.90 -2.84 4.13
C GLU A 31 -15.20 -1.77 4.97
N ALA A 32 -14.21 -2.17 5.79
CA ALA A 32 -13.43 -1.23 6.60
C ALA A 32 -12.57 -0.32 5.71
N LEU A 33 -11.97 -0.89 4.66
CA LEU A 33 -11.19 -0.11 3.71
C LEU A 33 -12.07 0.85 2.92
N GLN A 34 -13.27 0.42 2.55
CA GLN A 34 -14.21 1.29 1.85
C GLN A 34 -14.61 2.48 2.72
N GLU A 35 -14.86 2.26 4.02
CA GLU A 35 -15.15 3.35 4.95
C GLU A 35 -14.02 4.36 5.01
N ALA A 36 -12.77 3.89 5.10
CA ALA A 36 -11.60 4.77 5.11
C ALA A 36 -11.47 5.51 3.78
N TYR A 37 -11.69 4.83 2.68
CA TYR A 37 -11.66 5.43 1.34
C TYR A 37 -12.68 6.56 1.24
N ASP A 38 -13.89 6.33 1.72
CA ASP A 38 -14.97 7.34 1.68
C ASP A 38 -14.62 8.57 2.52
N ALA A 39 -13.73 8.42 3.51
CA ALA A 39 -13.24 9.54 4.31
C ALA A 39 -12.02 10.24 3.70
N GLY A 40 -11.59 9.82 2.50
CA GLY A 40 -10.50 10.43 1.77
C GLY A 40 -9.18 9.68 1.78
N GLN A 41 -9.09 8.54 2.47
CA GLN A 41 -7.84 7.77 2.50
C GLN A 41 -7.62 7.05 1.16
N ARG A 42 -6.41 7.19 0.62
CA ARG A 42 -6.07 6.62 -0.69
C ARG A 42 -4.89 5.66 -0.65
N ILE A 43 -4.19 5.54 0.49
CA ILE A 43 -3.02 4.70 0.64
C ILE A 43 -3.30 3.64 1.68
N PHE A 44 -3.19 2.38 1.30
CA PHE A 44 -3.40 1.25 2.21
C PHE A 44 -2.20 0.34 2.21
N GLY A 45 -1.87 -0.21 3.37
CA GLY A 45 -0.74 -1.10 3.55
C GLY A 45 -1.17 -2.52 3.86
N GLU A 46 -0.73 -3.46 3.05
CA GLU A 46 -1.00 -4.89 3.21
C GLU A 46 0.30 -5.66 3.34
N SER A 47 0.25 -6.79 4.03
CA SER A 47 1.44 -7.59 4.26
C SER A 47 1.42 -8.96 3.58
N LYS A 48 0.32 -9.31 2.91
CA LYS A 48 0.20 -10.55 2.15
C LYS A 48 -0.30 -10.24 0.75
N VAL A 49 0.43 -10.74 -0.25
CA VAL A 49 0.12 -10.44 -1.65
C VAL A 49 -1.29 -10.92 -2.02
N GLN A 50 -1.68 -12.11 -1.56
CA GLN A 50 -3.00 -12.66 -1.89
C GLN A 50 -4.12 -11.79 -1.32
N GLU A 51 -4.00 -11.38 -0.07
CA GLU A 51 -4.99 -10.50 0.56
C GLU A 51 -5.08 -9.15 -0.16
N MET A 52 -3.92 -8.56 -0.47
CA MET A 52 -3.86 -7.29 -1.18
C MET A 52 -4.51 -7.37 -2.57
N THR A 53 -4.22 -8.45 -3.30
CA THR A 53 -4.78 -8.65 -4.64
C THR A 53 -6.30 -8.80 -4.60
N GLN A 54 -6.83 -9.54 -3.65
CA GLN A 54 -8.28 -9.70 -3.50
C GLN A 54 -8.96 -8.37 -3.21
N LYS A 55 -8.35 -7.55 -2.36
CA LYS A 55 -8.87 -6.21 -2.05
C LYS A 55 -8.75 -5.28 -3.26
N TYR A 56 -7.64 -5.33 -3.97
CA TYR A 56 -7.45 -4.54 -5.19
C TYR A 56 -8.55 -4.81 -6.22
N GLU A 57 -8.96 -6.07 -6.37
CA GLU A 57 -9.94 -6.45 -7.38
C GLU A 57 -11.32 -5.86 -7.13
N VAL A 58 -11.70 -5.62 -5.87
CA VAL A 58 -13.05 -5.21 -5.51
C VAL A 58 -13.15 -3.75 -5.03
N LEU A 59 -12.04 -3.10 -4.74
CA LEU A 59 -12.03 -1.72 -4.26
C LEU A 59 -11.74 -0.73 -5.39
N PRO A 60 -11.96 0.59 -5.18
CA PRO A 60 -11.69 1.59 -6.23
C PRO A 60 -10.24 1.55 -6.71
N LYS A 61 -10.05 1.83 -8.00
CA LYS A 61 -8.75 1.65 -8.67
C LYS A 61 -7.79 2.82 -8.45
N ASP A 62 -8.21 3.90 -7.84
CA ASP A 62 -7.34 5.01 -7.49
C ASP A 62 -6.68 4.86 -6.11
N ILE A 63 -6.83 3.70 -5.47
CA ILE A 63 -6.09 3.37 -4.26
C ILE A 63 -4.63 3.10 -4.59
N GLU A 64 -3.76 3.68 -3.78
CA GLU A 64 -2.32 3.46 -3.87
C GLU A 64 -1.95 2.35 -2.87
N TRP A 65 -1.60 1.17 -3.40
CA TRP A 65 -1.33 -0.01 -2.57
C TRP A 65 0.14 -0.06 -2.20
N HIS A 66 0.42 -0.15 -0.90
CA HIS A 66 1.76 -0.33 -0.36
C HIS A 66 1.90 -1.73 0.20
N PHE A 67 2.96 -2.43 -0.21
CA PHE A 67 3.28 -3.73 0.37
C PHE A 67 4.26 -3.53 1.51
N ILE A 68 3.84 -3.85 2.74
CA ILE A 68 4.61 -3.58 3.95
C ILE A 68 5.07 -4.85 4.66
N GLY A 69 4.84 -6.02 4.06
CA GLY A 69 5.22 -7.31 4.63
C GLY A 69 6.51 -7.86 4.04
N HIS A 70 6.85 -9.07 4.47
CA HIS A 70 7.95 -9.83 3.88
C HIS A 70 7.53 -10.35 2.50
N LEU A 71 8.31 -10.04 1.49
CA LEU A 71 7.97 -10.35 0.10
C LEU A 71 8.75 -11.56 -0.39
N GLN A 72 8.02 -12.57 -0.86
CA GLN A 72 8.60 -13.73 -1.52
C GLN A 72 8.73 -13.46 -3.02
N THR A 73 9.87 -13.87 -3.61
CA THR A 73 10.16 -13.60 -5.02
C THR A 73 9.09 -14.14 -5.97
N ASN A 74 8.52 -15.30 -5.67
CA ASN A 74 7.51 -15.93 -6.52
C ASN A 74 6.14 -15.23 -6.46
N LYS A 75 5.96 -14.24 -5.58
CA LYS A 75 4.70 -13.49 -5.44
C LYS A 75 4.71 -12.14 -6.14
N ILE A 76 5.87 -11.65 -6.51
CA ILE A 76 6.01 -10.30 -7.08
C ILE A 76 5.16 -10.12 -8.33
N LYS A 77 5.11 -11.12 -9.19
CA LYS A 77 4.35 -11.06 -10.45
C LYS A 77 2.86 -10.78 -10.26
N TYR A 78 2.30 -11.15 -9.11
CA TYR A 78 0.87 -10.97 -8.85
C TYR A 78 0.51 -9.56 -8.44
N MET A 79 1.46 -8.79 -7.90
CA MET A 79 1.19 -7.42 -7.47
C MET A 79 1.86 -6.35 -8.34
N ALA A 80 2.84 -6.75 -9.18
CA ALA A 80 3.56 -5.80 -10.02
C ALA A 80 2.65 -4.91 -10.87
N PRO A 81 1.52 -5.40 -11.41
CA PRO A 81 0.65 -4.56 -12.22
C PRO A 81 0.02 -3.37 -11.49
N TYR A 82 -0.09 -3.42 -10.16
CA TYR A 82 -0.84 -2.38 -9.46
C TYR A 82 -0.16 -1.81 -8.22
N VAL A 83 0.87 -2.47 -7.68
CA VAL A 83 1.50 -2.00 -6.45
C VAL A 83 2.20 -0.65 -6.67
N ALA A 84 2.03 0.26 -5.71
CA ALA A 84 2.62 1.58 -5.78
C ALA A 84 3.98 1.64 -5.07
N LEU A 85 4.15 0.87 -3.99
CA LEU A 85 5.36 0.93 -3.18
C LEU A 85 5.59 -0.39 -2.46
N ILE A 86 6.83 -0.83 -2.43
CA ILE A 86 7.27 -2.01 -1.66
C ILE A 86 8.25 -1.52 -0.61
N HIS A 87 7.92 -1.72 0.68
CA HIS A 87 8.68 -1.13 1.78
C HIS A 87 9.94 -1.91 2.16
N GLY A 88 9.96 -3.23 1.98
CA GLY A 88 11.07 -4.05 2.48
C GLY A 88 11.77 -4.82 1.38
N VAL A 89 12.80 -4.24 0.77
CA VAL A 89 13.65 -4.96 -0.19
C VAL A 89 14.98 -5.23 0.51
N ASP A 90 15.21 -6.50 0.86
CA ASP A 90 16.31 -6.91 1.71
C ASP A 90 17.40 -7.75 1.02
N SER A 91 17.30 -7.98 -0.28
CA SER A 91 18.30 -8.73 -1.01
C SER A 91 18.38 -8.32 -2.47
N TYR A 92 19.54 -8.55 -3.10
CA TYR A 92 19.71 -8.34 -4.53
C TYR A 92 18.83 -9.25 -5.37
N LYS A 93 18.62 -10.47 -4.91
CA LYS A 93 17.73 -11.42 -5.60
C LYS A 93 16.31 -10.88 -5.67
N LEU A 94 15.81 -10.37 -4.55
CA LEU A 94 14.47 -9.78 -4.49
C LEU A 94 14.40 -8.53 -5.37
N LEU A 95 15.38 -7.65 -5.27
CA LEU A 95 15.45 -6.44 -6.10
C LEU A 95 15.46 -6.78 -7.59
N GLY A 96 16.23 -7.79 -7.99
CA GLY A 96 16.29 -8.24 -9.38
C GLY A 96 14.96 -8.72 -9.90
N GLU A 97 14.23 -9.51 -9.09
CA GLU A 97 12.91 -9.99 -9.49
C GLU A 97 11.89 -8.86 -9.57
N ILE A 98 11.93 -7.91 -8.62
CA ILE A 98 11.09 -6.72 -8.66
C ILE A 98 11.35 -5.94 -9.95
N ASN A 99 12.61 -5.71 -10.30
CA ASN A 99 12.97 -4.99 -11.51
C ASN A 99 12.46 -5.72 -12.77
N LYS A 100 12.65 -7.04 -12.82
CA LYS A 100 12.19 -7.87 -13.93
C LYS A 100 10.68 -7.73 -14.16
N GLN A 101 9.90 -7.83 -13.08
CA GLN A 101 8.44 -7.71 -13.18
C GLN A 101 8.02 -6.26 -13.46
N ALA A 102 8.71 -5.28 -12.89
CA ALA A 102 8.41 -3.86 -13.13
C ALA A 102 8.63 -3.49 -14.60
N VAL A 103 9.67 -4.00 -15.21
CA VAL A 103 9.93 -3.75 -16.65
C VAL A 103 8.79 -4.31 -17.50
N LYS A 104 8.27 -5.49 -17.16
CA LYS A 104 7.14 -6.09 -17.87
C LYS A 104 5.89 -5.22 -17.78
N GLU A 105 5.71 -4.49 -16.68
CA GLU A 105 4.54 -3.65 -16.43
C GLU A 105 4.81 -2.18 -16.73
N PHE A 106 5.91 -1.87 -17.45
CA PHE A 106 6.30 -0.51 -17.81
C PHE A 106 6.64 0.38 -16.60
N LEU A 107 7.01 -0.24 -15.46
CA LEU A 107 7.49 0.46 -14.28
C LEU A 107 9.00 0.36 -14.22
N SER A 108 9.61 1.15 -13.35
CA SER A 108 11.05 1.07 -13.11
C SER A 108 11.34 0.94 -11.61
N VAL A 109 12.47 0.29 -11.30
CA VAL A 109 12.95 0.23 -9.91
C VAL A 109 13.22 1.64 -9.38
N THR A 110 13.68 2.55 -10.24
CA THR A 110 13.89 3.94 -9.87
C THR A 110 12.61 4.59 -9.35
N GLU A 111 11.48 4.34 -10.02
CA GLU A 111 10.20 4.86 -9.57
C GLU A 111 9.81 4.29 -8.20
N ILE A 112 10.01 2.99 -7.99
CA ILE A 112 9.76 2.35 -6.71
C ILE A 112 10.65 2.96 -5.64
N GLN A 113 11.95 3.12 -5.91
CA GLN A 113 12.91 3.71 -4.98
C GLN A 113 12.55 5.16 -4.63
N GLN A 114 12.16 5.96 -5.61
CA GLN A 114 11.75 7.34 -5.37
C GLN A 114 10.55 7.41 -4.44
N LYS A 115 9.60 6.49 -4.59
CA LYS A 115 8.44 6.42 -3.70
C LYS A 115 8.84 6.07 -2.27
N THR A 116 9.90 5.27 -2.07
CA THR A 116 10.36 4.92 -0.73
C THR A 116 10.96 6.12 0.02
N LEU A 117 11.34 7.19 -0.68
CA LEU A 117 11.84 8.40 -0.06
C LEU A 117 10.73 9.30 0.49
N ILE A 118 9.48 9.02 0.14
CA ILE A 118 8.34 9.77 0.66
C ILE A 118 8.15 9.40 2.13
N ARG A 119 8.12 10.42 2.99
CA ARG A 119 7.86 10.19 4.41
C ARG A 119 6.43 9.74 4.59
N SER A 120 6.27 8.63 5.32
CA SER A 120 4.95 8.05 5.58
C SER A 120 4.76 7.83 7.06
N LEU A 121 3.55 8.08 7.53
CA LEU A 121 3.09 7.69 8.84
C LEU A 121 2.16 6.50 8.67
N ILE A 122 2.49 5.39 9.34
CA ILE A 122 1.69 4.18 9.26
C ILE A 122 0.67 4.20 10.40
N PHE A 123 -0.60 4.11 10.01
CA PHE A 123 -1.70 4.05 10.96
C PHE A 123 -2.34 2.67 10.90
N LEU A 124 -2.41 2.02 12.07
CA LEU A 124 -3.05 0.72 12.19
C LEU A 124 -4.55 0.92 12.41
N PHE A 125 -5.36 0.23 11.61
CA PHE A 125 -6.78 0.13 11.91
C PHE A 125 -6.93 -0.64 13.21
N TYR A 126 -7.47 -0.01 14.21
CA TYR A 126 -7.74 -0.71 15.42
C TYR A 126 -9.15 -1.07 15.53
N GLN A 127 -9.28 -2.03 15.83
CA GLN A 127 -10.07 -2.86 16.57
C GLN A 127 -11.35 -2.24 17.06
#